data_8bf5dd84da2b3aed91bb50d97ec62882
#
_entry.id   8bf5dd84da2b3aed91bb50d97ec62882
#
_cell.length_a   1.000
_cell.length_b   1.000
_cell.length_c   1.000
_cell.angle_alpha   90.00
_cell.angle_beta   90.00
_cell.angle_gamma   90.00
#
_symmetry.space_group_name_H-M   'P 1'
#
loop_
_entity.id
_entity.type
_entity.pdbx_description
1 polymer ?
#
loop_
_entity_poly.entity_id
_entity_poly.type
_entity_poly.pdbx_seq_one_letter_code
_entity_poly.pdbx_strand_id
1 'polypeptide(L)'
;MKKNRSSLILAAMFILSTLLLSACSSQAHTTTTTNKTGFFQTYFVHPFSTIIHSTAEFFGGNYGLAIIVVTLVIRLILMPLMLKQYKNQMVMKEKMDGLKPEMDAIQKKMKTEKDPKKKQELQAEMMGLYQKHGVNPLNMGCLPILIQMPILTAFYYAIRGSQEIATHQFLWFNLGHSDIVITIIAGLVYYFQFKVSQSNMPTAQQQQMKMMGLMSPLMIVMFSFNAPAALPLYWVVGGLFLTLQTLVGRKLYQSKKPIETPAHQK
;
A
#
# COMPACT_ATOMS: atom_id res chain seq x y z
N MET A 1 -21.07 -27.38 -12.45
CA MET A 1 -20.75 -27.11 -11.04
C MET A 1 -19.63 -26.07 -10.79
N LYS A 2 -18.99 -25.45 -11.82
CA LYS A 2 -17.95 -24.39 -11.64
C LYS A 2 -18.50 -22.97 -11.41
N LYS A 3 -19.75 -22.70 -11.83
CA LYS A 3 -20.36 -21.36 -11.78
C LYS A 3 -20.67 -20.85 -10.34
N ASN A 4 -20.93 -21.75 -9.40
CA ASN A 4 -21.26 -21.35 -8.02
C ASN A 4 -20.04 -20.97 -7.14
N ARG A 5 -18.84 -21.46 -7.44
CA ARG A 5 -17.63 -21.12 -6.66
C ARG A 5 -17.21 -19.65 -6.86
N SER A 6 -17.31 -19.13 -8.09
CA SER A 6 -16.97 -17.73 -8.37
C SER A 6 -17.95 -16.76 -7.70
N SER A 7 -19.24 -17.09 -7.70
CA SER A 7 -20.27 -16.30 -7.02
C SER A 7 -20.12 -16.32 -5.50
N LEU A 8 -19.73 -17.45 -4.93
CA LEU A 8 -19.45 -17.59 -3.49
C LEU A 8 -18.21 -16.77 -3.08
N ILE A 9 -17.16 -16.76 -3.89
CA ILE A 9 -15.96 -15.97 -3.64
C ILE A 9 -16.27 -14.47 -3.73
N LEU A 10 -17.05 -14.05 -4.72
CA LEU A 10 -17.50 -12.65 -4.84
C LEU A 10 -18.39 -12.23 -3.67
N ALA A 11 -19.32 -13.08 -3.25
CA ALA A 11 -20.16 -12.84 -2.07
C ALA A 11 -19.32 -12.76 -0.79
N ALA A 12 -18.35 -13.66 -0.61
CA ALA A 12 -17.44 -13.63 0.53
C ALA A 12 -16.54 -12.38 0.54
N MET A 13 -16.06 -11.94 -0.63
CA MET A 13 -15.31 -10.68 -0.75
C MET A 13 -16.19 -9.46 -0.49
N PHE A 14 -17.45 -9.48 -0.93
CA PHE A 14 -18.39 -8.39 -0.67
C PHE A 14 -18.77 -8.34 0.82
N ILE A 15 -19.01 -9.46 1.47
CA ILE A 15 -19.27 -9.56 2.92
C ILE A 15 -18.03 -9.11 3.71
N LEU A 16 -16.83 -9.50 3.29
CA LEU A 16 -15.58 -9.08 3.93
C LEU A 16 -15.34 -7.57 3.77
N SER A 17 -15.67 -7.00 2.61
CA SER A 17 -15.54 -5.55 2.38
C SER A 17 -16.59 -4.75 3.17
N THR A 18 -17.82 -5.24 3.29
CA THR A 18 -18.85 -4.60 4.12
C THR A 18 -18.54 -4.72 5.61
N LEU A 19 -17.97 -5.82 6.07
CA LEU A 19 -17.47 -5.98 7.44
C LEU A 19 -16.30 -5.02 7.74
N LEU A 20 -15.40 -4.79 6.80
CA LEU A 20 -14.31 -3.83 6.93
C LEU A 20 -14.82 -2.38 6.93
N LEU A 21 -15.83 -2.03 6.12
CA LEU A 21 -16.43 -0.70 6.11
C LEU A 21 -17.30 -0.43 7.37
N SER A 22 -18.00 -1.43 7.90
CA SER A 22 -18.77 -1.29 9.12
C SER A 22 -17.88 -1.11 10.37
N ALA A 23 -16.65 -1.65 10.35
CA ALA A 23 -15.67 -1.40 11.40
C ALA A 23 -15.21 0.09 11.47
N CYS A 24 -15.30 0.83 10.36
CA CYS A 24 -14.99 2.27 10.32
C CYS A 24 -16.17 3.16 10.76
N SER A 25 -17.41 2.68 10.74
CA SER A 25 -18.58 3.52 11.03
C SER A 25 -19.05 3.46 12.49
N SER A 26 -18.50 2.57 13.32
CA SER A 26 -19.02 2.31 14.68
C SER A 26 -18.46 3.21 15.78
N GLN A 27 -17.81 4.34 15.45
CA GLN A 27 -17.25 5.23 16.48
C GLN A 27 -17.52 6.72 16.28
N ALA A 28 -18.75 7.08 15.86
CA ALA A 28 -19.29 8.40 16.12
C ALA A 28 -20.30 8.28 17.26
N HIS A 29 -19.95 8.82 18.44
CA HIS A 29 -20.80 9.00 19.63
C HIS A 29 -21.40 7.74 20.28
N THR A 30 -20.70 7.21 21.30
CA THR A 30 -21.41 6.87 22.53
C THR A 30 -20.40 6.86 23.70
N THR A 31 -20.45 7.88 24.52
CA THR A 31 -20.08 7.85 25.93
C THR A 31 -20.93 6.81 26.62
N THR A 32 -20.47 5.60 26.74
CA THR A 32 -20.97 4.66 27.74
C THR A 32 -19.87 3.61 28.00
N THR A 33 -19.36 3.65 29.20
CA THR A 33 -18.51 2.66 29.85
C THR A 33 -19.08 1.26 29.71
N THR A 34 -18.64 0.51 28.72
CA THR A 34 -18.68 -0.95 28.75
C THR A 34 -17.42 -1.48 28.13
N ASN A 35 -16.58 -2.15 28.94
CA ASN A 35 -15.35 -2.87 28.61
C ASN A 35 -15.60 -4.01 27.61
N LYS A 36 -15.88 -3.69 26.35
CA LYS A 36 -15.80 -4.66 25.25
C LYS A 36 -14.55 -4.32 24.43
N THR A 37 -13.39 -4.78 24.92
CA THR A 37 -12.17 -4.83 24.13
C THR A 37 -12.41 -5.75 22.94
N GLY A 38 -12.66 -5.15 21.78
CA GLY A 38 -12.85 -5.91 20.55
C GLY A 38 -11.56 -6.65 20.19
N PHE A 39 -11.66 -7.75 19.46
CA PHE A 39 -10.51 -8.55 19.00
C PHE A 39 -9.36 -7.68 18.45
N PHE A 40 -9.67 -6.72 17.60
CA PHE A 40 -8.68 -5.82 17.02
C PHE A 40 -7.99 -4.93 18.07
N GLN A 41 -8.74 -4.42 19.03
CA GLN A 41 -8.21 -3.61 20.12
C GLN A 41 -7.21 -4.41 20.96
N THR A 42 -7.57 -5.64 21.35
CA THR A 42 -6.75 -6.49 22.22
C THR A 42 -5.48 -7.00 21.52
N TYR A 43 -5.62 -7.47 20.27
CA TYR A 43 -4.50 -8.16 19.60
C TYR A 43 -3.65 -7.26 18.71
N PHE A 44 -4.12 -6.06 18.34
CA PHE A 44 -3.37 -5.14 17.49
C PHE A 44 -3.08 -3.81 18.18
N VAL A 45 -4.11 -3.08 18.64
CA VAL A 45 -3.90 -1.73 19.17
C VAL A 45 -3.13 -1.75 20.49
N HIS A 46 -3.51 -2.62 21.42
CA HIS A 46 -2.89 -2.70 22.74
C HIS A 46 -1.40 -3.07 22.66
N PRO A 47 -0.96 -4.11 21.93
CA PRO A 47 0.46 -4.41 21.76
C PRO A 47 1.24 -3.25 21.12
N PHE A 48 0.67 -2.59 20.10
CA PHE A 48 1.29 -1.43 19.47
C PHE A 48 1.47 -0.28 20.44
N SER A 49 0.43 0.04 21.22
CA SER A 49 0.49 1.08 22.26
C SER A 49 1.58 0.75 23.28
N THR A 50 1.59 -0.48 23.80
CA THR A 50 2.59 -0.93 24.76
C THR A 50 4.02 -0.81 24.21
N ILE A 51 4.26 -1.23 22.97
CA ILE A 51 5.58 -1.13 22.34
C ILE A 51 6.00 0.34 22.19
N ILE A 52 5.09 1.24 21.78
CA ILE A 52 5.40 2.67 21.66
C ILE A 52 5.72 3.26 23.02
N HIS A 53 4.94 2.97 24.07
CA HIS A 53 5.17 3.46 25.42
C HIS A 53 6.51 2.97 26.00
N SER A 54 6.76 1.65 25.96
CA SER A 54 8.04 1.10 26.45
C SER A 54 9.25 1.65 25.69
N THR A 55 9.10 1.87 24.37
CA THR A 55 10.15 2.50 23.57
C THR A 55 10.33 3.97 23.95
N ALA A 56 9.24 4.72 24.21
CA ALA A 56 9.32 6.10 24.66
C ALA A 56 9.99 6.21 26.02
N GLU A 57 9.66 5.34 26.97
CA GLU A 57 10.31 5.28 28.29
C GLU A 57 11.82 5.07 28.17
N PHE A 58 12.24 4.14 27.29
CA PHE A 58 13.67 3.92 27.02
C PHE A 58 14.38 5.16 26.49
N PHE A 59 13.68 6.01 25.73
CA PHE A 59 14.18 7.29 25.21
C PHE A 59 13.81 8.49 26.09
N GLY A 60 13.64 8.30 27.41
CA GLY A 60 13.36 9.38 28.35
C GLY A 60 12.01 10.07 28.16
N GLY A 61 11.00 9.34 27.68
CA GLY A 61 9.66 9.85 27.43
C GLY A 61 9.47 10.46 26.04
N ASN A 62 10.42 10.30 25.11
CA ASN A 62 10.33 10.89 23.78
C ASN A 62 9.50 10.02 22.83
N TYR A 63 8.20 10.33 22.70
CA TYR A 63 7.27 9.62 21.83
C TYR A 63 7.56 9.80 20.34
N GLY A 64 8.13 10.91 19.91
CA GLY A 64 8.53 11.11 18.52
C GLY A 64 9.64 10.14 18.09
N LEU A 65 10.67 9.98 18.92
CA LEU A 65 11.72 8.97 18.70
C LEU A 65 11.16 7.55 18.77
N ALA A 66 10.25 7.27 19.71
CA ALA A 66 9.60 5.97 19.80
C ALA A 66 8.86 5.60 18.50
N ILE A 67 8.09 6.52 17.93
CA ILE A 67 7.40 6.34 16.66
C ILE A 67 8.38 6.02 15.53
N ILE A 68 9.49 6.76 15.44
CA ILE A 68 10.53 6.54 14.43
C ILE A 68 11.13 5.13 14.58
N VAL A 69 11.58 4.77 15.78
CA VAL A 69 12.25 3.49 16.05
C VAL A 69 11.30 2.31 15.82
N VAL A 70 10.09 2.36 16.36
CA VAL A 70 9.08 1.31 16.17
C VAL A 70 8.75 1.13 14.69
N THR A 71 8.60 2.23 13.95
CA THR A 71 8.38 2.17 12.49
C THR A 71 9.52 1.48 11.77
N LEU A 72 10.77 1.85 12.08
CA LEU A 72 11.95 1.25 11.45
C LEU A 72 12.10 -0.23 11.80
N VAL A 73 11.87 -0.62 13.05
CA VAL A 73 11.93 -2.03 13.49
C VAL A 73 10.90 -2.88 12.74
N ILE A 74 9.65 -2.42 12.67
CA ILE A 74 8.60 -3.14 11.92
C ILE A 74 8.98 -3.26 10.44
N ARG A 75 9.49 -2.19 9.83
CA ARG A 75 9.94 -2.18 8.43
C ARG A 75 11.09 -3.16 8.20
N LEU A 76 12.04 -3.24 9.12
CA LEU A 76 13.16 -4.19 9.06
C LEU A 76 12.69 -5.64 9.18
N ILE A 77 11.77 -5.93 10.10
CA ILE A 77 11.17 -7.27 10.25
C ILE A 77 10.43 -7.70 8.97
N LEU A 78 9.70 -6.77 8.36
CA LEU A 78 8.95 -7.02 7.12
C LEU A 78 9.83 -7.01 5.86
N MET A 79 11.06 -6.49 5.94
CA MET A 79 11.94 -6.30 4.78
C MET A 79 12.16 -7.58 3.95
N PRO A 80 12.48 -8.76 4.53
CA PRO A 80 12.72 -9.97 3.73
C PRO A 80 11.47 -10.40 2.96
N LEU A 81 10.28 -10.27 3.55
CA LEU A 81 9.01 -10.57 2.89
C LEU A 81 8.76 -9.60 1.72
N MET A 82 9.00 -8.31 1.95
CA MET A 82 8.82 -7.28 0.93
C MET A 82 9.83 -7.40 -0.21
N LEU A 83 11.08 -7.78 0.06
CA LEU A 83 12.09 -8.04 -0.97
C LEU A 83 11.72 -9.26 -1.82
N LYS A 84 11.19 -10.32 -1.21
CA LYS A 84 10.67 -11.48 -1.95
C LYS A 84 9.51 -11.08 -2.87
N GLN A 85 8.62 -10.25 -2.37
CA GLN A 85 7.51 -9.72 -3.18
C GLN A 85 8.01 -8.81 -4.31
N TYR A 86 8.99 -7.96 -4.04
CA TYR A 86 9.63 -7.13 -5.06
C TYR A 86 10.21 -7.99 -6.19
N LYS A 87 10.92 -9.08 -5.85
CA LYS A 87 11.42 -10.05 -6.83
C LYS A 87 10.28 -10.61 -7.70
N ASN A 88 9.18 -11.02 -7.08
CA ASN A 88 8.02 -11.55 -7.82
C ASN A 88 7.40 -10.49 -8.76
N GLN A 89 7.34 -9.22 -8.32
CA GLN A 89 6.89 -8.11 -9.17
C GLN A 89 7.81 -7.88 -10.38
N MET A 90 9.13 -8.00 -10.20
CA MET A 90 10.09 -7.86 -11.31
C MET A 90 9.94 -8.98 -12.35
N VAL A 91 9.81 -10.24 -11.92
CA VAL A 91 9.52 -11.37 -12.82
C VAL A 91 8.21 -11.16 -13.57
N MET A 92 7.19 -10.67 -12.87
CA MET A 92 5.89 -10.37 -13.50
C MET A 92 5.99 -9.24 -14.52
N LYS A 93 6.76 -8.18 -14.19
CA LYS A 93 7.05 -7.08 -15.11
C LYS A 93 7.70 -7.59 -16.40
N GLU A 94 8.74 -8.42 -16.31
CA GLU A 94 9.41 -8.99 -17.47
C GLU A 94 8.45 -9.76 -18.37
N LYS A 95 7.60 -10.60 -17.78
CA LYS A 95 6.55 -11.33 -18.54
C LYS A 95 5.58 -10.39 -19.24
N MET A 96 5.10 -9.35 -18.53
CA MET A 96 4.15 -8.38 -19.11
C MET A 96 4.79 -7.50 -20.18
N ASP A 97 6.05 -7.12 -20.02
CA ASP A 97 6.77 -6.35 -21.03
C ASP A 97 6.96 -7.17 -22.33
N GLY A 98 7.16 -8.50 -22.21
CA GLY A 98 7.19 -9.42 -23.36
C GLY A 98 5.83 -9.54 -24.07
N LEU A 99 4.70 -9.39 -23.34
CA LEU A 99 3.35 -9.46 -23.92
C LEU A 99 2.84 -8.11 -24.43
N LYS A 100 3.62 -7.05 -24.28
CA LYS A 100 3.20 -5.68 -24.64
C LYS A 100 2.64 -5.56 -26.05
N PRO A 101 3.25 -6.10 -27.13
CA PRO A 101 2.72 -5.95 -28.49
C PRO A 101 1.32 -6.55 -28.63
N GLU A 102 1.06 -7.74 -28.06
CA GLU A 102 -0.27 -8.38 -28.10
C GLU A 102 -1.29 -7.61 -27.26
N MET A 103 -0.89 -7.15 -26.08
CA MET A 103 -1.73 -6.31 -25.21
C MET A 103 -2.11 -4.99 -25.89
N ASP A 104 -1.18 -4.31 -26.53
CA ASP A 104 -1.40 -3.05 -27.24
C ASP A 104 -2.37 -3.24 -28.41
N ALA A 105 -2.29 -4.37 -29.13
CA ALA A 105 -3.23 -4.71 -30.20
C ALA A 105 -4.67 -4.89 -29.68
N ILE A 106 -4.86 -5.64 -28.59
CA ILE A 106 -6.17 -5.82 -27.96
C ILE A 106 -6.70 -4.48 -27.40
N GLN A 107 -5.85 -3.69 -26.74
CA GLN A 107 -6.24 -2.37 -26.20
C GLN A 107 -6.67 -1.39 -27.31
N LYS A 108 -5.99 -1.39 -28.46
CA LYS A 108 -6.39 -0.57 -29.61
C LYS A 108 -7.78 -0.96 -30.10
N LYS A 109 -8.05 -2.27 -30.24
CA LYS A 109 -9.40 -2.77 -30.60
C LYS A 109 -10.45 -2.34 -29.57
N MET A 110 -10.16 -2.44 -28.28
CA MET A 110 -11.07 -2.03 -27.21
C MET A 110 -11.40 -0.53 -27.23
N LYS A 111 -10.45 0.33 -27.61
CA LYS A 111 -10.67 1.78 -27.69
C LYS A 111 -11.57 2.18 -28.85
N THR A 112 -11.52 1.46 -29.95
CA THR A 112 -12.31 1.75 -31.16
C THR A 112 -13.67 1.06 -31.16
N GLU A 113 -13.81 -0.04 -30.41
CA GLU A 113 -15.06 -0.80 -30.34
C GLU A 113 -16.13 -0.02 -29.56
N LYS A 114 -17.35 0.01 -30.09
CA LYS A 114 -18.52 0.68 -29.49
C LYS A 114 -19.51 -0.31 -28.88
N ASP A 115 -19.51 -1.56 -29.36
CA ASP A 115 -20.40 -2.61 -28.89
C ASP A 115 -19.96 -3.11 -27.49
N PRO A 116 -20.82 -3.03 -26.46
CA PRO A 116 -20.50 -3.51 -25.11
C PRO A 116 -20.17 -5.01 -25.06
N LYS A 117 -20.84 -5.84 -25.89
CA LYS A 117 -20.59 -7.29 -25.94
C LYS A 117 -19.19 -7.59 -26.48
N LYS A 118 -18.81 -6.95 -27.58
CA LYS A 118 -17.46 -7.10 -28.13
C LYS A 118 -16.37 -6.56 -27.23
N LYS A 119 -16.62 -5.48 -26.48
CA LYS A 119 -15.69 -5.03 -25.44
C LYS A 119 -15.48 -6.09 -24.34
N GLN A 120 -16.55 -6.77 -23.95
CA GLN A 120 -16.46 -7.84 -22.96
C GLN A 120 -15.67 -9.06 -23.50
N GLU A 121 -15.83 -9.39 -24.77
CA GLU A 121 -15.04 -10.43 -25.45
C GLU A 121 -13.55 -10.06 -25.50
N LEU A 122 -13.21 -8.82 -25.86
CA LEU A 122 -11.83 -8.33 -25.86
C LEU A 122 -11.21 -8.29 -24.45
N GLN A 123 -12.00 -8.00 -23.42
CA GLN A 123 -11.56 -8.12 -22.03
C GLN A 123 -11.27 -9.58 -21.64
N ALA A 124 -12.12 -10.51 -22.09
CA ALA A 124 -11.91 -11.95 -21.89
C ALA A 124 -10.66 -12.43 -22.63
N GLU A 125 -10.43 -11.96 -23.87
CA GLU A 125 -9.22 -12.24 -24.65
C GLU A 125 -7.96 -11.74 -23.92
N MET A 126 -7.97 -10.52 -23.38
CA MET A 126 -6.87 -9.97 -22.57
C MET A 126 -6.61 -10.83 -21.34
N MET A 127 -7.66 -11.27 -20.64
CA MET A 127 -7.52 -12.15 -19.48
C MET A 127 -7.00 -13.54 -19.86
N GLY A 128 -7.43 -14.08 -21.01
CA GLY A 128 -6.92 -15.32 -21.59
C GLY A 128 -5.42 -15.23 -21.92
N LEU A 129 -4.99 -14.10 -22.48
CA LEU A 129 -3.58 -13.82 -22.75
C LEU A 129 -2.74 -13.88 -21.47
N TYR A 130 -3.21 -13.24 -20.39
CA TYR A 130 -2.53 -13.30 -19.10
C TYR A 130 -2.44 -14.72 -18.55
N GLN A 131 -3.53 -15.49 -18.62
CA GLN A 131 -3.56 -16.88 -18.13
C GLN A 131 -2.63 -17.78 -18.93
N LYS A 132 -2.61 -17.65 -20.26
CA LYS A 132 -1.76 -18.43 -21.16
C LYS A 132 -0.27 -18.28 -20.84
N HIS A 133 0.15 -17.07 -20.43
CA HIS A 133 1.54 -16.76 -20.11
C HIS A 133 1.86 -16.81 -18.61
N GLY A 134 0.93 -17.32 -17.79
CA GLY A 134 1.13 -17.45 -16.34
C GLY A 134 1.30 -16.11 -15.63
N VAL A 135 0.65 -15.06 -16.17
CA VAL A 135 0.58 -13.73 -15.56
C VAL A 135 -0.68 -13.67 -14.69
N ASN A 136 -0.50 -13.53 -13.38
CA ASN A 136 -1.62 -13.33 -12.46
C ASN A 136 -1.63 -11.87 -11.97
N PRO A 137 -2.57 -11.04 -12.44
CA PRO A 137 -2.64 -9.63 -12.05
C PRO A 137 -2.91 -9.43 -10.54
N LEU A 138 -3.49 -10.41 -9.85
CA LEU A 138 -3.70 -10.35 -8.40
C LEU A 138 -2.40 -10.42 -7.60
N ASN A 139 -1.35 -11.03 -8.16
CA ASN A 139 -0.04 -11.09 -7.49
C ASN A 139 0.75 -9.77 -7.60
N MET A 140 0.25 -8.79 -8.34
CA MET A 140 0.98 -7.55 -8.64
C MET A 140 0.92 -6.48 -7.56
N GLY A 141 0.10 -6.60 -6.50
CA GLY A 141 0.12 -5.48 -5.56
C GLY A 141 -0.84 -5.48 -4.37
N CYS A 142 -1.69 -6.47 -4.17
CA CYS A 142 -2.63 -6.43 -3.03
C CYS A 142 -2.00 -6.85 -1.70
N LEU A 143 -0.95 -7.68 -1.70
CA LEU A 143 -0.33 -8.18 -0.47
C LEU A 143 0.27 -7.06 0.42
N PRO A 144 0.99 -6.04 -0.10
CA PRO A 144 1.42 -4.92 0.72
C PRO A 144 0.27 -4.19 1.39
N ILE A 145 -0.85 -4.00 0.69
CA ILE A 145 -2.02 -3.32 1.23
C ILE A 145 -2.63 -4.13 2.36
N LEU A 146 -2.77 -5.46 2.20
CA LEU A 146 -3.31 -6.35 3.23
C LEU A 146 -2.47 -6.35 4.51
N ILE A 147 -1.14 -6.27 4.39
CA ILE A 147 -0.24 -6.18 5.55
C ILE A 147 -0.26 -4.77 6.14
N GLN A 148 -0.30 -3.74 5.29
CA GLN A 148 -0.21 -2.35 5.71
C GLN A 148 -1.46 -1.88 6.47
N MET A 149 -2.67 -2.30 6.06
CA MET A 149 -3.91 -1.80 6.63
C MET A 149 -4.07 -2.10 8.13
N PRO A 150 -3.86 -3.33 8.62
CA PRO A 150 -3.91 -3.61 10.06
C PRO A 150 -2.87 -2.80 10.86
N ILE A 151 -1.65 -2.66 10.32
CA ILE A 151 -0.57 -1.90 10.96
C ILE A 151 -0.95 -0.42 11.08
N LEU A 152 -1.41 0.19 9.97
CA LEU A 152 -1.81 1.58 9.93
C LEU A 152 -2.97 1.86 10.88
N THR A 153 -3.97 0.97 10.89
CA THR A 153 -5.14 1.11 11.76
C THR A 153 -4.77 0.97 13.24
N ALA A 154 -3.94 -0.03 13.59
CA ALA A 154 -3.46 -0.21 14.96
C ALA A 154 -2.66 1.01 15.43
N PHE A 155 -1.77 1.51 14.59
CA PHE A 155 -0.96 2.68 14.87
C PHE A 155 -1.81 3.94 15.07
N TYR A 156 -2.78 4.17 14.19
CA TYR A 156 -3.71 5.29 14.29
C TYR A 156 -4.50 5.29 15.61
N TYR A 157 -5.05 4.13 16.00
CA TYR A 157 -5.78 4.02 17.27
C TYR A 157 -4.88 4.10 18.49
N ALA A 158 -3.65 3.58 18.43
CA ALA A 158 -2.67 3.73 19.51
C ALA A 158 -2.32 5.21 19.75
N ILE A 159 -2.12 5.99 18.68
CA ILE A 159 -1.87 7.44 18.79
C ILE A 159 -3.08 8.16 19.36
N ARG A 160 -4.28 7.92 18.81
CA ARG A 160 -5.48 8.61 19.28
C ARG A 160 -5.93 8.25 20.67
N GLY A 161 -5.59 7.04 21.13
CA GLY A 161 -5.92 6.53 22.46
C GLY A 161 -4.94 6.95 23.56
N SER A 162 -3.79 7.54 23.21
CA SER A 162 -2.76 7.94 24.19
C SER A 162 -2.73 9.46 24.38
N GLN A 163 -3.02 9.89 25.60
CA GLN A 163 -2.90 11.31 25.98
C GLN A 163 -1.45 11.77 25.96
N GLU A 164 -0.52 10.90 26.33
CA GLU A 164 0.91 11.21 26.37
C GLU A 164 1.43 11.52 24.96
N ILE A 165 1.02 10.75 23.94
CA ILE A 165 1.36 11.05 22.56
C ILE A 165 0.69 12.34 22.09
N ALA A 166 -0.59 12.52 22.45
CA ALA A 166 -1.37 13.67 22.02
C ALA A 166 -0.86 15.01 22.53
N THR A 167 -0.18 15.03 23.68
CA THR A 167 0.38 16.25 24.29
C THR A 167 1.87 16.42 24.05
N HIS A 168 2.54 15.40 23.48
CA HIS A 168 4.00 15.41 23.34
C HIS A 168 4.46 16.33 22.21
N GLN A 169 5.44 17.20 22.52
CA GLN A 169 6.13 18.04 21.54
C GLN A 169 7.32 17.28 20.96
N PHE A 170 7.43 17.26 19.65
CA PHE A 170 8.56 16.65 18.95
C PHE A 170 9.07 17.59 17.85
N LEU A 171 10.35 17.94 17.91
CA LEU A 171 10.95 18.94 17.04
C LEU A 171 10.19 20.29 17.14
N TRP A 172 9.50 20.70 16.08
CA TRP A 172 8.73 21.93 16.00
C TRP A 172 7.21 21.74 16.10
N PHE A 173 6.71 20.48 16.19
CA PHE A 173 5.29 20.19 16.14
C PHE A 173 4.83 19.33 17.32
N ASN A 174 3.55 19.40 17.61
CA ASN A 174 2.90 18.55 18.59
C ASN A 174 2.37 17.29 17.89
N LEU A 175 2.64 16.12 18.48
CA LEU A 175 2.27 14.83 17.88
C LEU A 175 0.75 14.62 17.78
N GLY A 176 -0.03 15.23 18.66
CA GLY A 176 -1.49 15.08 18.71
C GLY A 176 -2.27 16.05 17.82
N HIS A 177 -1.64 17.11 17.36
CA HIS A 177 -2.27 18.12 16.51
C HIS A 177 -1.78 18.00 15.05
N SER A 178 -2.59 18.46 14.10
CA SER A 178 -2.13 18.52 12.71
C SER A 178 -1.07 19.60 12.53
N ASP A 179 -0.07 19.31 11.71
CA ASP A 179 1.00 20.25 11.36
C ASP A 179 1.21 20.28 9.84
N ILE A 180 1.24 21.47 9.27
CA ILE A 180 1.32 21.67 7.82
C ILE A 180 2.71 21.27 7.28
N VAL A 181 3.77 21.57 8.05
CA VAL A 181 5.14 21.36 7.57
C VAL A 181 5.43 19.87 7.42
N ILE A 182 5.14 19.03 8.47
CA ILE A 182 5.33 17.59 8.38
C ILE A 182 4.38 16.96 7.36
N THR A 183 3.18 17.53 7.14
CA THR A 183 2.24 17.11 6.10
C THR A 183 2.83 17.29 4.71
N ILE A 184 3.43 18.46 4.43
CA ILE A 184 4.09 18.75 3.13
C ILE A 184 5.29 17.81 2.95
N ILE A 185 6.10 17.60 4.00
CA ILE A 185 7.25 16.67 3.96
C ILE A 185 6.78 15.25 3.62
N ALA A 186 5.70 14.78 4.25
CA ALA A 186 5.13 13.47 3.94
C ALA A 186 4.69 13.37 2.48
N GLY A 187 4.01 14.40 1.96
CA GLY A 187 3.62 14.47 0.55
C GLY A 187 4.81 14.39 -0.41
N LEU A 188 5.88 15.15 -0.13
CA LEU A 188 7.11 15.15 -0.93
C LEU A 188 7.82 13.78 -0.89
N VAL A 189 7.92 13.16 0.28
CA VAL A 189 8.50 11.82 0.44
C VAL A 189 7.73 10.78 -0.38
N TYR A 190 6.39 10.80 -0.31
CA TYR A 190 5.58 9.87 -1.10
C TYR A 190 5.58 10.17 -2.60
N TYR A 191 5.69 11.43 -2.99
CA TYR A 191 5.89 11.79 -4.39
C TYR A 191 7.23 11.24 -4.93
N PHE A 192 8.30 11.39 -4.15
CA PHE A 192 9.61 10.83 -4.52
C PHE A 192 9.58 9.30 -4.55
N GLN A 193 8.99 8.67 -3.54
CA GLN A 193 8.80 7.23 -3.48
C GLN A 193 8.00 6.71 -4.69
N PHE A 194 6.94 7.41 -5.10
CA PHE A 194 6.19 7.10 -6.31
C PHE A 194 7.07 7.15 -7.56
N LYS A 195 7.87 8.19 -7.72
CA LYS A 195 8.81 8.32 -8.86
C LYS A 195 9.80 7.14 -8.92
N VAL A 196 10.36 6.76 -7.78
CA VAL A 196 11.27 5.63 -7.70
C VAL A 196 10.57 4.30 -8.02
N SER A 197 9.35 4.11 -7.53
CA SER A 197 8.56 2.89 -7.77
C SER A 197 8.04 2.77 -9.19
N GLN A 198 7.80 3.88 -9.88
CA GLN A 198 7.24 3.89 -11.24
C GLN A 198 8.12 3.13 -12.24
N SER A 199 9.44 3.18 -12.07
CA SER A 199 10.38 2.45 -12.95
C SER A 199 10.25 0.91 -12.86
N ASN A 200 9.61 0.41 -11.81
CA ASN A 200 9.42 -1.02 -11.56
C ASN A 200 8.10 -1.55 -12.14
N MET A 201 7.26 -0.67 -12.67
CA MET A 201 5.98 -1.05 -13.26
C MET A 201 6.16 -1.52 -14.71
N PRO A 202 5.31 -2.47 -15.22
CA PRO A 202 5.30 -2.84 -16.62
C PRO A 202 5.02 -1.62 -17.52
N THR A 203 5.70 -1.57 -18.66
CA THR A 203 5.67 -0.39 -19.57
C THR A 203 4.26 -0.08 -20.07
N ALA A 204 3.44 -1.11 -20.31
CA ALA A 204 2.04 -0.95 -20.72
C ALA A 204 1.17 -0.30 -19.63
N GLN A 205 1.50 -0.51 -18.36
CA GLN A 205 0.76 0.05 -17.22
C GLN A 205 1.28 1.42 -16.79
N GLN A 206 2.55 1.76 -17.09
CA GLN A 206 3.15 3.02 -16.62
C GLN A 206 2.34 4.25 -17.02
N GLN A 207 1.79 4.29 -18.23
CA GLN A 207 1.04 5.44 -18.72
C GLN A 207 -0.33 5.57 -18.04
N GLN A 208 -1.03 4.45 -17.82
CA GLN A 208 -2.31 4.41 -17.13
C GLN A 208 -2.15 4.70 -15.63
N MET A 209 -1.08 4.19 -15.03
CA MET A 209 -0.78 4.36 -13.60
C MET A 209 -0.15 5.72 -13.25
N LYS A 210 0.30 6.53 -14.23
CA LYS A 210 0.84 7.88 -13.95
C LYS A 210 -0.17 8.76 -13.23
N MET A 211 -1.41 8.79 -13.69
CA MET A 211 -2.46 9.59 -13.04
C MET A 211 -2.87 8.98 -11.69
N MET A 212 -3.03 7.65 -11.64
CA MET A 212 -3.39 6.94 -10.41
C MET A 212 -2.29 7.02 -9.34
N GLY A 213 -1.04 7.01 -9.75
CA GLY A 213 0.10 7.10 -8.82
C GLY A 213 0.29 8.48 -8.21
N LEU A 214 -0.14 9.55 -8.90
CA LEU A 214 -0.19 10.90 -8.31
C LEU A 214 -1.29 11.04 -7.26
N MET A 215 -2.30 10.18 -7.29
CA MET A 215 -3.33 10.15 -6.25
C MET A 215 -2.76 9.75 -4.87
N SER A 216 -1.74 8.90 -4.83
CA SER A 216 -1.14 8.44 -3.56
C SER A 216 -0.54 9.58 -2.73
N PRO A 217 0.39 10.42 -3.24
CA PRO A 217 0.88 11.59 -2.49
C PRO A 217 -0.24 12.57 -2.11
N LEU A 218 -1.20 12.80 -3.02
CA LEU A 218 -2.33 13.69 -2.75
C LEU A 218 -3.20 13.16 -1.61
N MET A 219 -3.52 11.87 -1.60
CA MET A 219 -4.27 11.25 -0.50
C MET A 219 -3.53 11.39 0.84
N ILE A 220 -2.21 11.14 0.87
CA ILE A 220 -1.41 11.30 2.08
C ILE A 220 -1.52 12.73 2.61
N VAL A 221 -1.38 13.75 1.75
CA VAL A 221 -1.53 15.15 2.13
C VAL A 221 -2.94 15.43 2.66
N MET A 222 -3.98 15.00 1.95
CA MET A 222 -5.38 15.21 2.36
C MET A 222 -5.69 14.58 3.73
N PHE A 223 -5.25 13.34 3.95
CA PHE A 223 -5.45 12.67 5.25
C PHE A 223 -4.64 13.33 6.36
N SER A 224 -3.42 13.81 6.06
CA SER A 224 -2.54 14.45 7.06
C SER A 224 -3.10 15.78 7.57
N PHE A 225 -3.85 16.53 6.77
CA PHE A 225 -4.42 17.80 7.20
C PHE A 225 -5.35 17.70 8.41
N ASN A 226 -6.04 16.56 8.54
CA ASN A 226 -7.00 16.32 9.63
C ASN A 226 -6.51 15.26 10.63
N ALA A 227 -5.29 14.78 10.47
CA ALA A 227 -4.69 13.75 11.32
C ALA A 227 -3.69 14.34 12.32
N PRO A 228 -3.51 13.72 13.50
CA PRO A 228 -2.40 14.03 14.40
C PRO A 228 -1.05 13.93 13.70
N ALA A 229 -0.11 14.85 13.97
CA ALA A 229 1.20 14.91 13.30
C ALA A 229 2.07 13.65 13.50
N ALA A 230 1.77 12.85 14.50
CA ALA A 230 2.35 11.52 14.66
C ALA A 230 2.12 10.61 13.46
N LEU A 231 1.00 10.77 12.74
CA LEU A 231 0.68 9.96 11.56
C LEU A 231 1.52 10.36 10.32
N PRO A 232 1.58 11.65 9.92
CA PRO A 232 2.53 12.06 8.88
C PRO A 232 3.99 11.78 9.25
N LEU A 233 4.40 11.85 10.53
CA LEU A 233 5.74 11.42 10.96
C LEU A 233 5.98 9.94 10.63
N TYR A 234 5.03 9.06 10.98
CA TYR A 234 5.07 7.64 10.60
C TYR A 234 5.18 7.45 9.07
N TRP A 235 4.43 8.23 8.30
CA TRP A 235 4.49 8.16 6.84
C TRP A 235 5.83 8.64 6.29
N VAL A 236 6.42 9.72 6.82
CA VAL A 236 7.74 10.19 6.39
C VAL A 236 8.79 9.11 6.60
N VAL A 237 8.87 8.55 7.80
CA VAL A 237 9.85 7.50 8.13
C VAL A 237 9.61 6.25 7.29
N GLY A 238 8.36 5.80 7.23
CA GLY A 238 7.97 4.62 6.44
C GLY A 238 8.18 4.79 4.95
N GLY A 239 7.90 5.97 4.39
CA GLY A 239 8.10 6.30 2.98
C GLY A 239 9.57 6.38 2.58
N LEU A 240 10.41 6.98 3.43
CA LEU A 240 11.87 7.01 3.22
C LEU A 240 12.45 5.59 3.25
N PHE A 241 12.05 4.77 4.23
CA PHE A 241 12.47 3.37 4.30
C PHE A 241 12.01 2.58 3.07
N LEU A 242 10.75 2.75 2.65
CA LEU A 242 10.21 2.08 1.46
C LEU A 242 10.95 2.49 0.19
N THR A 243 11.34 3.75 0.07
CA THR A 243 12.18 4.24 -1.04
C THR A 243 13.52 3.54 -1.06
N LEU A 244 14.21 3.50 0.10
CA LEU A 244 15.49 2.81 0.25
C LEU A 244 15.35 1.32 -0.07
N GLN A 245 14.34 0.65 0.46
CA GLN A 245 14.03 -0.76 0.18
C GLN A 245 13.80 -1.01 -1.32
N THR A 246 13.10 -0.11 -2.00
CA THR A 246 12.86 -0.19 -3.45
C THR A 246 14.17 -0.08 -4.23
N LEU A 247 15.06 0.83 -3.84
CA LEU A 247 16.39 0.98 -4.46
C LEU A 247 17.27 -0.27 -4.23
N VAL A 248 17.25 -0.81 -3.02
CA VAL A 248 17.95 -2.07 -2.69
C VAL A 248 17.37 -3.24 -3.50
N GLY A 249 16.06 -3.39 -3.55
CA GLY A 249 15.40 -4.42 -4.34
C GLY A 249 15.72 -4.31 -5.83
N ARG A 250 15.78 -3.09 -6.35
CA ARG A 250 16.18 -2.81 -7.74
C ARG A 250 17.62 -3.24 -8.00
N LYS A 251 18.55 -2.91 -7.11
CA LYS A 251 19.95 -3.31 -7.23
C LYS A 251 20.14 -4.84 -7.19
N LEU A 252 19.32 -5.53 -6.37
CA LEU A 252 19.43 -6.98 -6.19
C LEU A 252 18.76 -7.79 -7.31
N TYR A 253 17.62 -7.32 -7.82
CA TYR A 253 16.74 -8.15 -8.68
C TYR A 253 16.50 -7.59 -10.08
N GLN A 254 16.91 -6.36 -10.38
CA GLN A 254 16.81 -5.86 -11.74
C GLN A 254 17.88 -6.51 -12.59
N SER A 255 17.48 -7.30 -13.59
CA SER A 255 18.39 -7.92 -14.55
C SER A 255 19.17 -6.83 -15.30
N LYS A 256 20.51 -6.97 -15.37
CA LYS A 256 21.37 -6.06 -16.12
C LYS A 256 21.35 -6.30 -17.63
N LYS A 257 20.64 -7.34 -18.11
CA LYS A 257 20.54 -7.65 -19.53
C LYS A 257 19.34 -6.95 -20.16
N PRO A 258 19.55 -6.18 -21.24
CA PRO A 258 18.45 -5.87 -22.17
C PRO A 258 17.93 -7.20 -22.69
N ILE A 259 16.62 -7.42 -22.66
CA ILE A 259 16.01 -8.57 -23.32
C ILE A 259 16.23 -8.34 -24.81
N GLU A 260 17.13 -9.12 -25.43
CA GLU A 260 17.17 -9.24 -26.87
C GLU A 260 15.80 -9.77 -27.29
N THR A 261 15.03 -8.94 -27.93
CA THR A 261 13.77 -9.32 -28.59
C THR A 261 14.13 -10.41 -29.59
N PRO A 262 13.56 -11.62 -29.53
CA PRO A 262 13.80 -12.61 -30.57
C PRO A 262 13.39 -11.98 -31.89
N ALA A 263 14.34 -11.76 -32.78
CA ALA A 263 14.08 -11.32 -34.13
C ALA A 263 13.08 -12.32 -34.73
N HIS A 264 11.95 -11.81 -35.22
CA HIS A 264 11.02 -12.56 -36.05
C HIS A 264 11.82 -13.28 -37.13
N GLN A 265 12.00 -14.59 -36.98
CA GLN A 265 12.31 -15.42 -38.13
C GLN A 265 11.09 -15.38 -39.05
N LYS A 266 11.33 -14.90 -40.27
CA LYS A 266 10.40 -14.82 -41.39
C LYS A 266 9.89 -16.20 -41.76
#